data_ac54b900f36b1e928a92bcdb71ec16ab
#
_entry.id   ac54b900f36b1e928a92bcdb71ec16ab
#
_cell.length_a   1.000
_cell.length_b   1.000
_cell.length_c   1.000
_cell.angle_alpha   90.00
_cell.angle_beta   90.00
_cell.angle_gamma   90.00
#
_symmetry.space_group_name_H-M   'P 1'
#
loop_
_entity.id
_entity.type
_entity.pdbx_description
1 polymer ?
#
loop_
_entity_poly.entity_id
_entity_poly.type
_entity_poly.pdbx_seq_one_letter_code
_entity_poly.pdbx_strand_id
1 'polypeptide(L)'
;MSRADRFIKACRGEQPDCTPVWFMRQAGRYLPEYRAVRAKVSFLTLCKTPELAAEVTLQPVDILGVDAAILFSDILVVPEAMGMHLVLDDAGPQFPEPLRGPADARRLHVPDPARELRFVLDAIRLVRKELAGKVPLIGFCGAPWTLAAYMIEGRTSRSFERAKAALLADEPFAHGLLSRISEALAGYLQAQLDAGADALQIFDSWAGALAPSDYARLGAPYIARVVQGLRRDRKQPVIVFGVETGELLAQLAGTGADVVGVDWRVPLDQARPRVGPAAALQGNLDPVSLFLPPPALEGRVRRVLEEARRAGGGHVFNLGHGILPSTPVENAKLAVELVHRGLPAR
;
A
#
# COMPACT_ATOMS: atom_id res chain seq x y z
N MET A 1 24.63 7.60 6.37
CA MET A 1 23.33 7.17 6.93
C MET A 1 22.97 5.82 6.33
N SER A 2 22.33 4.90 7.09
CA SER A 2 21.85 3.63 6.51
C SER A 2 20.60 3.86 5.64
N ARG A 3 20.32 2.96 4.68
CA ARG A 3 19.06 3.03 3.90
C ARG A 3 17.83 2.91 4.81
N ALA A 4 17.94 2.10 5.87
CA ALA A 4 16.87 1.95 6.86
C ALA A 4 16.53 3.27 7.57
N ASP A 5 17.56 4.02 8.04
CA ASP A 5 17.35 5.31 8.69
C ASP A 5 16.77 6.35 7.72
N ARG A 6 17.23 6.34 6.46
CA ARG A 6 16.80 7.27 5.41
C ARG A 6 15.28 7.25 5.23
N PHE A 7 14.69 6.06 5.05
CA PHE A 7 13.26 5.92 4.85
C PHE A 7 12.46 6.37 6.08
N ILE A 8 12.83 5.89 7.27
CA ILE A 8 12.11 6.22 8.51
C ILE A 8 12.18 7.72 8.82
N LYS A 9 13.33 8.37 8.61
CA LYS A 9 13.47 9.83 8.79
C LYS A 9 12.56 10.60 7.85
N ALA A 10 12.54 10.24 6.55
CA ALA A 10 11.66 10.90 5.59
C ALA A 10 10.18 10.75 5.98
N CYS A 11 9.75 9.58 6.45
CA CYS A 11 8.39 9.37 6.96
C CYS A 11 8.03 10.25 8.16
N ARG A 12 9.02 10.70 8.93
CA ARG A 12 8.84 11.59 10.10
C ARG A 12 8.98 13.08 9.78
N GLY A 13 9.21 13.42 8.51
CA GLY A 13 9.50 14.79 8.12
C GLY A 13 10.93 15.26 8.46
N GLU A 14 11.80 14.35 8.90
CA GLU A 14 13.22 14.62 9.15
C GLU A 14 14.01 14.58 7.83
N GLN A 15 15.13 15.28 7.77
CA GLN A 15 15.98 15.35 6.58
C GLN A 15 16.89 14.11 6.47
N PRO A 16 16.72 13.26 5.44
CA PRO A 16 17.67 12.18 5.12
C PRO A 16 18.85 12.71 4.29
N ASP A 17 19.87 11.84 4.08
CA ASP A 17 21.03 12.13 3.21
C ASP A 17 20.65 12.24 1.72
N CYS A 18 19.66 11.46 1.27
CA CYS A 18 19.00 11.63 -0.02
C CYS A 18 17.53 11.17 0.09
N THR A 19 16.71 11.50 -0.90
CA THR A 19 15.32 11.08 -0.94
C THR A 19 15.23 9.54 -0.99
N PRO A 20 14.56 8.87 -0.03
CA PRO A 20 14.35 7.43 -0.11
C PRO A 20 13.38 7.08 -1.22
N VAL A 21 13.58 5.90 -1.83
CA VAL A 21 12.74 5.40 -2.93
C VAL A 21 12.40 3.94 -2.75
N TRP A 22 11.15 3.61 -3.00
CA TRP A 22 10.65 2.26 -3.23
C TRP A 22 9.46 2.32 -4.19
N PHE A 23 9.03 1.18 -4.75
CA PHE A 23 7.93 1.17 -5.71
C PHE A 23 6.81 0.24 -5.28
N MET A 24 5.58 0.72 -5.31
CA MET A 24 4.40 -0.13 -5.12
C MET A 24 4.40 -1.24 -6.19
N ARG A 25 4.20 -2.49 -5.75
CA ARG A 25 4.30 -3.73 -6.55
C ARG A 25 5.71 -3.99 -7.10
N GLN A 26 6.76 -3.49 -6.42
CA GLN A 26 8.16 -3.70 -6.83
C GLN A 26 8.55 -5.18 -6.94
N ALA A 27 8.04 -6.07 -6.09
CA ALA A 27 8.04 -7.51 -6.31
C ALA A 27 6.88 -7.85 -7.26
N GLY A 28 7.17 -8.09 -8.55
CA GLY A 28 6.11 -8.23 -9.52
C GLY A 28 6.52 -8.72 -10.90
N ARG A 29 5.53 -8.83 -11.77
CA ARG A 29 5.62 -9.49 -13.09
C ARG A 29 6.66 -8.88 -14.05
N TYR A 30 7.13 -7.67 -13.82
CA TYR A 30 8.18 -7.05 -14.64
C TYR A 30 9.57 -7.66 -14.36
N LEU A 31 9.81 -8.25 -13.16
CA LEU A 31 11.07 -8.91 -12.82
C LEU A 31 11.13 -10.34 -13.38
N PRO A 32 12.17 -10.70 -14.15
CA PRO A 32 12.37 -12.07 -14.61
C PRO A 32 12.45 -13.08 -13.46
N GLU A 33 13.12 -12.74 -12.36
CA GLU A 33 13.28 -13.55 -11.17
C GLU A 33 11.93 -13.88 -10.52
N TYR A 34 11.05 -12.89 -10.39
CA TYR A 34 9.68 -13.10 -9.93
C TYR A 34 8.92 -14.05 -10.86
N ARG A 35 9.02 -13.87 -12.19
CA ARG A 35 8.34 -14.73 -13.14
C ARG A 35 8.83 -16.19 -13.06
N ALA A 36 10.13 -16.41 -12.79
CA ALA A 36 10.69 -17.74 -12.62
C ALA A 36 10.10 -18.48 -11.40
N VAL A 37 9.87 -17.77 -10.28
CA VAL A 37 9.18 -18.33 -9.12
C VAL A 37 7.70 -18.56 -9.43
N ARG A 38 7.03 -17.58 -10.00
CA ARG A 38 5.59 -17.60 -10.29
C ARG A 38 5.19 -18.68 -11.31
N ALA A 39 6.09 -19.05 -12.21
CA ALA A 39 5.87 -20.13 -13.19
C ALA A 39 5.72 -21.51 -12.55
N LYS A 40 6.23 -21.69 -11.33
CA LYS A 40 6.23 -22.99 -10.62
C LYS A 40 5.02 -23.20 -9.71
N VAL A 41 4.36 -22.12 -9.30
CA VAL A 41 3.29 -22.17 -8.29
C VAL A 41 2.16 -21.20 -8.61
N SER A 42 0.96 -21.41 -8.06
CA SER A 42 -0.15 -20.47 -8.15
C SER A 42 0.16 -19.18 -7.37
N PHE A 43 -0.56 -18.09 -7.66
CA PHE A 43 -0.39 -16.82 -6.92
C PHE A 43 -0.71 -16.97 -5.42
N LEU A 44 -1.81 -17.68 -5.11
CA LEU A 44 -2.16 -17.94 -3.70
C LEU A 44 -1.14 -18.82 -3.00
N THR A 45 -0.61 -19.85 -3.68
CA THR A 45 0.49 -20.67 -3.13
C THR A 45 1.72 -19.79 -2.84
N LEU A 46 2.08 -18.90 -3.77
CA LEU A 46 3.18 -17.96 -3.57
C LEU A 46 2.95 -17.06 -2.35
N CYS A 47 1.76 -16.48 -2.20
CA CYS A 47 1.41 -15.65 -1.05
C CYS A 47 1.38 -16.41 0.28
N LYS A 48 0.97 -17.71 0.24
CA LYS A 48 0.75 -18.52 1.45
C LYS A 48 1.95 -19.41 1.83
N THR A 49 3.04 -19.35 1.06
CA THR A 49 4.29 -20.05 1.39
C THR A 49 5.31 -19.02 1.86
N PRO A 50 5.63 -18.96 3.16
CA PRO A 50 6.49 -17.94 3.75
C PRO A 50 7.84 -17.78 3.06
N GLU A 51 8.47 -18.89 2.66
CA GLU A 51 9.78 -18.92 2.01
C GLU A 51 9.72 -18.28 0.62
N LEU A 52 8.68 -18.59 -0.17
CA LEU A 52 8.50 -18.02 -1.50
C LEU A 52 8.12 -16.54 -1.43
N ALA A 53 7.24 -16.16 -0.49
CA ALA A 53 6.91 -14.77 -0.26
C ALA A 53 8.13 -13.95 0.18
N ALA A 54 9.00 -14.52 1.03
CA ALA A 54 10.24 -13.90 1.44
C ALA A 54 11.21 -13.74 0.25
N GLU A 55 11.43 -14.79 -0.55
CA GLU A 55 12.28 -14.74 -1.74
C GLU A 55 11.88 -13.59 -2.67
N VAL A 56 10.61 -13.51 -3.06
CA VAL A 56 10.17 -12.47 -4.00
C VAL A 56 10.12 -11.07 -3.37
N THR A 57 9.97 -10.97 -2.05
CA THR A 57 10.06 -9.69 -1.32
C THR A 57 11.47 -9.10 -1.39
N LEU A 58 12.49 -9.93 -1.32
CA LEU A 58 13.91 -9.51 -1.30
C LEU A 58 14.43 -9.12 -2.68
N GLN A 59 13.93 -9.74 -3.75
CA GLN A 59 14.39 -9.50 -5.13
C GLN A 59 14.54 -8.01 -5.49
N PRO A 60 13.54 -7.12 -5.28
CA PRO A 60 13.68 -5.71 -5.62
C PRO A 60 14.76 -4.97 -4.81
N VAL A 61 15.01 -5.38 -3.57
CA VAL A 61 16.04 -4.76 -2.72
C VAL A 61 17.43 -4.97 -3.31
N ASP A 62 17.68 -6.18 -3.80
CA ASP A 62 18.97 -6.56 -4.38
C ASP A 62 19.10 -6.12 -5.84
N ILE A 63 18.02 -6.20 -6.63
CA ILE A 63 18.04 -5.90 -8.07
C ILE A 63 17.99 -4.40 -8.35
N LEU A 64 17.14 -3.65 -7.64
CA LEU A 64 16.91 -2.23 -7.90
C LEU A 64 17.67 -1.32 -6.95
N GLY A 65 18.09 -1.79 -5.78
CA GLY A 65 18.72 -0.97 -4.77
C GLY A 65 17.78 -0.02 -4.02
N VAL A 66 16.49 -0.36 -3.90
CA VAL A 66 15.46 0.45 -3.21
C VAL A 66 15.75 0.61 -1.71
N ASP A 67 15.14 1.62 -1.09
CA ASP A 67 15.35 1.99 0.33
C ASP A 67 14.32 1.37 1.29
N ALA A 68 13.36 0.61 0.80
CA ALA A 68 12.44 -0.17 1.61
C ALA A 68 12.01 -1.45 0.89
N ALA A 69 11.85 -2.53 1.65
CA ALA A 69 11.14 -3.73 1.20
C ALA A 69 9.65 -3.57 1.54
N ILE A 70 8.77 -4.08 0.70
CA ILE A 70 7.36 -4.29 1.06
C ILE A 70 7.06 -5.77 0.95
N LEU A 71 6.43 -6.32 1.96
CA LEU A 71 6.08 -7.74 1.99
C LEU A 71 5.29 -8.13 0.74
N PHE A 72 5.61 -9.27 0.15
CA PHE A 72 4.79 -9.85 -0.91
C PHE A 72 3.62 -10.62 -0.30
N SER A 73 2.41 -10.11 -0.52
CA SER A 73 1.15 -10.70 -0.07
C SER A 73 0.00 -10.11 -0.91
N ASP A 74 -1.24 -10.42 -0.56
CA ASP A 74 -2.45 -9.83 -1.15
C ASP A 74 -3.34 -9.21 -0.09
N ILE A 75 -4.05 -8.11 -0.43
CA ILE A 75 -4.97 -7.44 0.51
C ILE A 75 -6.19 -8.31 0.86
N LEU A 76 -6.55 -9.27 0.01
CA LEU A 76 -7.74 -10.10 0.17
C LEU A 76 -7.53 -11.33 1.07
N VAL A 77 -6.31 -11.57 1.55
CA VAL A 77 -6.07 -12.61 2.56
C VAL A 77 -6.83 -12.35 3.87
N VAL A 78 -7.13 -11.07 4.18
CA VAL A 78 -7.91 -10.71 5.37
C VAL A 78 -9.39 -11.05 5.21
N PRO A 79 -10.11 -10.64 4.15
CA PRO A 79 -11.46 -11.15 3.89
C PRO A 79 -11.57 -12.66 3.84
N GLU A 80 -10.56 -13.35 3.28
CA GLU A 80 -10.51 -14.82 3.31
C GLU A 80 -10.42 -15.36 4.74
N ALA A 81 -9.52 -14.81 5.56
CA ALA A 81 -9.40 -15.16 6.98
C ALA A 81 -10.67 -14.80 7.78
N MET A 82 -11.43 -13.78 7.36
CA MET A 82 -12.73 -13.44 7.95
C MET A 82 -13.85 -14.44 7.59
N GLY A 83 -13.58 -15.44 6.73
CA GLY A 83 -14.51 -16.51 6.38
C GLY A 83 -15.07 -16.45 4.95
N MET A 84 -14.53 -15.60 4.07
CA MET A 84 -14.92 -15.60 2.66
C MET A 84 -14.08 -16.56 1.83
N HIS A 85 -14.71 -17.20 0.84
CA HIS A 85 -13.98 -18.05 -0.12
C HIS A 85 -13.35 -17.18 -1.21
N LEU A 86 -12.01 -17.10 -1.20
CA LEU A 86 -11.24 -16.33 -2.19
C LEU A 86 -10.75 -17.26 -3.32
N VAL A 87 -11.04 -16.87 -4.54
CA VAL A 87 -10.47 -17.46 -5.77
C VAL A 87 -9.62 -16.41 -6.47
N LEU A 88 -8.41 -16.77 -6.87
CA LEU A 88 -7.50 -15.93 -7.65
C LEU A 88 -7.09 -16.70 -8.91
N ASP A 89 -7.66 -16.31 -10.02
CA ASP A 89 -7.37 -16.84 -11.35
C ASP A 89 -6.87 -15.76 -12.32
N ASP A 90 -6.78 -16.07 -13.60
CA ASP A 90 -6.34 -15.13 -14.63
C ASP A 90 -7.31 -13.95 -14.85
N ALA A 91 -8.58 -14.09 -14.45
CA ALA A 91 -9.58 -13.03 -14.48
C ALA A 91 -9.44 -12.06 -13.27
N GLY A 92 -8.56 -12.38 -12.33
CA GLY A 92 -8.30 -11.61 -11.12
C GLY A 92 -8.98 -12.18 -9.87
N PRO A 93 -9.03 -11.40 -8.79
CA PRO A 93 -9.61 -11.85 -7.53
C PRO A 93 -11.14 -11.95 -7.61
N GLN A 94 -11.68 -13.03 -7.04
CA GLN A 94 -13.11 -13.28 -6.98
C GLN A 94 -13.52 -13.84 -5.62
N PHE A 95 -14.68 -13.37 -5.16
CA PHE A 95 -15.45 -13.99 -4.07
C PHE A 95 -16.72 -14.59 -4.69
N PRO A 96 -16.76 -15.90 -4.97
CA PRO A 96 -17.94 -16.55 -5.60
C PRO A 96 -19.23 -16.37 -4.81
N GLU A 97 -19.11 -16.23 -3.48
CA GLU A 97 -20.22 -15.97 -2.56
C GLU A 97 -20.09 -14.57 -1.93
N PRO A 98 -20.33 -13.49 -2.69
CA PRO A 98 -20.19 -12.13 -2.19
C PRO A 98 -21.29 -11.80 -1.18
N LEU A 99 -21.04 -10.79 -0.34
CA LEU A 99 -22.02 -10.31 0.64
C LEU A 99 -23.20 -9.63 -0.07
N ARG A 100 -24.42 -10.02 0.30
CA ARG A 100 -25.68 -9.45 -0.25
C ARG A 100 -26.43 -8.60 0.74
N GLY A 101 -26.04 -8.64 2.01
CA GLY A 101 -26.66 -7.85 3.06
C GLY A 101 -26.24 -8.25 4.46
N PRO A 102 -26.97 -7.72 5.50
CA PRO A 102 -26.60 -7.94 6.89
C PRO A 102 -26.55 -9.41 7.32
N ALA A 103 -27.37 -10.27 6.71
CA ALA A 103 -27.39 -11.70 7.03
C ALA A 103 -26.06 -12.38 6.68
N ASP A 104 -25.49 -12.03 5.52
CA ASP A 104 -24.20 -12.58 5.09
C ASP A 104 -23.04 -12.04 5.92
N ALA A 105 -23.09 -10.75 6.26
CA ALA A 105 -22.07 -10.14 7.09
C ALA A 105 -22.00 -10.74 8.51
N ARG A 106 -23.07 -11.34 9.03
CA ARG A 106 -23.06 -12.04 10.33
C ARG A 106 -22.19 -13.30 10.32
N ARG A 107 -21.90 -13.89 9.15
CA ARG A 107 -21.01 -15.05 8.99
C ARG A 107 -19.53 -14.68 9.14
N LEU A 108 -19.19 -13.41 8.98
CA LEU A 108 -17.82 -12.96 9.11
C LEU A 108 -17.39 -12.93 10.57
N HIS A 109 -16.17 -13.34 10.85
CA HIS A 109 -15.55 -13.20 12.16
C HIS A 109 -14.31 -12.29 12.08
N VAL A 110 -13.84 -11.83 13.22
CA VAL A 110 -12.54 -11.17 13.35
C VAL A 110 -11.50 -12.27 13.50
N PRO A 111 -10.57 -12.42 12.54
CA PRO A 111 -9.61 -13.52 12.58
C PRO A 111 -8.56 -13.31 13.69
N ASP A 112 -8.05 -14.42 14.23
CA ASP A 112 -6.81 -14.43 14.99
C ASP A 112 -5.62 -14.45 14.02
N PRO A 113 -4.87 -13.34 13.86
CA PRO A 113 -3.78 -13.28 12.89
C PRO A 113 -2.67 -14.31 13.17
N ALA A 114 -2.42 -14.66 14.44
CA ALA A 114 -1.41 -15.62 14.80
C ALA A 114 -1.72 -17.04 14.31
N ARG A 115 -2.99 -17.36 14.08
CA ARG A 115 -3.45 -18.64 13.58
C ARG A 115 -3.81 -18.58 12.10
N GLU A 116 -4.69 -17.67 11.71
CA GLU A 116 -5.35 -17.66 10.40
C GLU A 116 -4.54 -16.93 9.32
N LEU A 117 -3.63 -16.03 9.74
CA LEU A 117 -2.71 -15.29 8.86
C LEU A 117 -1.24 -15.55 9.20
N ARG A 118 -0.97 -16.68 9.88
CA ARG A 118 0.36 -17.06 10.34
C ARG A 118 1.41 -17.06 9.22
N PHE A 119 1.04 -17.49 8.02
CA PHE A 119 1.93 -17.52 6.86
C PHE A 119 2.49 -16.13 6.51
N VAL A 120 1.70 -15.07 6.70
CA VAL A 120 2.16 -13.69 6.51
C VAL A 120 3.19 -13.31 7.58
N LEU A 121 2.89 -13.65 8.85
CA LEU A 121 3.78 -13.32 9.97
C LEU A 121 5.10 -14.09 9.89
N ASP A 122 5.06 -15.34 9.47
CA ASP A 122 6.26 -16.14 9.25
C ASP A 122 7.09 -15.60 8.07
N ALA A 123 6.46 -15.15 6.98
CA ALA A 123 7.16 -14.47 5.89
C ALA A 123 7.85 -13.17 6.37
N ILE A 124 7.17 -12.36 7.21
CA ILE A 124 7.76 -11.15 7.80
C ILE A 124 9.02 -11.50 8.61
N ARG A 125 8.95 -12.52 9.46
CA ARG A 125 10.11 -12.96 10.28
C ARG A 125 11.29 -13.41 9.41
N LEU A 126 11.02 -14.16 8.33
CA LEU A 126 12.04 -14.60 7.39
C LEU A 126 12.68 -13.39 6.67
N VAL A 127 11.85 -12.51 6.08
CA VAL A 127 12.35 -11.30 5.39
C VAL A 127 13.16 -10.44 6.35
N ARG A 128 12.68 -10.24 7.57
CA ARG A 128 13.38 -9.43 8.58
C ARG A 128 14.77 -9.98 8.90
N LYS A 129 14.88 -11.30 9.03
CA LYS A 129 16.16 -11.99 9.25
C LYS A 129 17.11 -11.78 8.06
N GLU A 130 16.62 -11.98 6.84
CA GLU A 130 17.45 -11.88 5.62
C GLU A 130 17.86 -10.42 5.30
N LEU A 131 16.98 -9.45 5.57
CA LEU A 131 17.31 -8.03 5.41
C LEU A 131 18.43 -7.58 6.35
N ALA A 132 18.55 -8.19 7.53
CA ALA A 132 19.60 -7.90 8.52
C ALA A 132 19.79 -6.38 8.77
N GLY A 133 18.72 -5.59 8.68
CA GLY A 133 18.75 -4.14 8.87
C GLY A 133 19.22 -3.32 7.66
N LYS A 134 19.43 -3.92 6.48
CA LYS A 134 19.83 -3.20 5.25
C LYS A 134 18.82 -2.12 4.86
N VAL A 135 17.53 -2.48 4.86
CA VAL A 135 16.38 -1.59 4.60
C VAL A 135 15.22 -1.94 5.52
N PRO A 136 14.27 -1.01 5.79
CA PRO A 136 13.08 -1.32 6.55
C PRO A 136 12.13 -2.21 5.76
N LEU A 137 11.33 -3.00 6.49
CA LEU A 137 10.26 -3.81 5.94
C LEU A 137 8.92 -3.13 6.17
N ILE A 138 8.17 -2.92 5.09
CA ILE A 138 6.81 -2.40 5.13
C ILE A 138 5.84 -3.58 5.14
N GLY A 139 5.02 -3.67 6.20
CA GLY A 139 3.81 -4.49 6.22
C GLY A 139 2.63 -3.72 5.62
N PHE A 140 1.53 -4.39 5.26
CA PHE A 140 0.41 -3.69 4.66
C PHE A 140 -0.94 -4.40 4.81
N CYS A 141 -2.00 -3.66 4.52
CA CYS A 141 -3.34 -4.21 4.29
C CYS A 141 -4.12 -3.37 3.26
N GLY A 142 -5.27 -3.87 2.81
CA GLY A 142 -6.27 -3.05 2.14
C GLY A 142 -7.03 -2.16 3.13
N ALA A 143 -7.55 -1.02 2.68
CA ALA A 143 -8.41 -0.17 3.49
C ALA A 143 -9.81 -0.79 3.67
N PRO A 144 -10.54 -0.44 4.75
CA PRO A 144 -11.87 -1.01 5.03
C PRO A 144 -12.86 -0.86 3.88
N TRP A 145 -12.96 0.32 3.26
CA TRP A 145 -13.80 0.53 2.08
C TRP A 145 -13.38 -0.34 0.90
N THR A 146 -12.10 -0.36 0.57
CA THR A 146 -11.57 -1.18 -0.53
C THR A 146 -11.90 -2.66 -0.34
N LEU A 147 -11.75 -3.20 0.88
CA LEU A 147 -12.09 -4.59 1.17
C LEU A 147 -13.61 -4.84 1.12
N ALA A 148 -14.42 -3.96 1.72
CA ALA A 148 -15.87 -4.06 1.66
C ALA A 148 -16.38 -4.03 0.21
N ALA A 149 -15.79 -3.19 -0.63
CA ALA A 149 -16.11 -3.11 -2.06
C ALA A 149 -15.90 -4.46 -2.76
N TYR A 150 -14.74 -5.12 -2.56
CA TYR A 150 -14.51 -6.46 -3.09
C TYR A 150 -15.46 -7.52 -2.51
N MET A 151 -15.71 -7.47 -1.19
CA MET A 151 -16.56 -8.44 -0.50
C MET A 151 -18.02 -8.38 -0.99
N ILE A 152 -18.51 -7.20 -1.38
CA ILE A 152 -19.89 -7.01 -1.86
C ILE A 152 -19.99 -7.18 -3.38
N GLU A 153 -19.05 -6.64 -4.16
CA GLU A 153 -19.05 -6.83 -5.63
C GLU A 153 -18.76 -8.29 -6.01
N GLY A 154 -17.91 -8.97 -5.22
CA GLY A 154 -17.43 -10.31 -5.51
C GLY A 154 -16.26 -10.35 -6.50
N ARG A 155 -15.90 -9.22 -7.11
CA ARG A 155 -14.80 -9.07 -8.08
C ARG A 155 -14.42 -7.60 -8.27
N THR A 156 -13.41 -7.34 -9.08
CA THR A 156 -13.09 -5.98 -9.53
C THR A 156 -14.25 -5.38 -10.32
N SER A 157 -14.60 -4.14 -10.04
CA SER A 157 -15.63 -3.36 -10.78
C SER A 157 -15.05 -1.98 -11.14
N ARG A 158 -15.64 -1.34 -12.16
CA ARG A 158 -15.29 0.04 -12.52
C ARG A 158 -16.01 1.07 -11.64
N SER A 159 -17.23 0.79 -11.27
CA SER A 159 -18.15 1.72 -10.60
C SER A 159 -18.49 1.32 -9.18
N PHE A 160 -18.29 0.03 -8.81
CA PHE A 160 -18.66 -0.53 -7.51
C PHE A 160 -20.12 -0.21 -7.15
N GLU A 161 -21.03 -0.32 -8.13
CA GLU A 161 -22.43 0.08 -7.99
C GLU A 161 -23.16 -0.70 -6.91
N ARG A 162 -22.90 -2.01 -6.78
CA ARG A 162 -23.54 -2.84 -5.75
C ARG A 162 -23.05 -2.46 -4.36
N ALA A 163 -21.73 -2.32 -4.20
CA ALA A 163 -21.14 -1.95 -2.92
C ALA A 163 -21.62 -0.56 -2.47
N LYS A 164 -21.60 0.41 -3.39
CA LYS A 164 -22.09 1.78 -3.10
C LYS A 164 -23.57 1.78 -2.75
N ALA A 165 -24.42 1.14 -3.57
CA ALA A 165 -25.85 1.08 -3.32
C ALA A 165 -26.16 0.42 -1.97
N ALA A 166 -25.53 -0.71 -1.66
CA ALA A 166 -25.78 -1.42 -0.40
C ALA A 166 -25.35 -0.62 0.83
N LEU A 167 -24.16 -0.01 0.81
CA LEU A 167 -23.63 0.71 1.96
C LEU A 167 -24.22 2.12 2.14
N LEU A 168 -24.68 2.75 1.05
CA LEU A 168 -25.35 4.05 1.13
C LEU A 168 -26.82 3.93 1.55
N ALA A 169 -27.48 2.81 1.20
CA ALA A 169 -28.89 2.58 1.52
C ALA A 169 -29.13 2.06 2.94
N ASP A 170 -28.16 1.34 3.53
CA ASP A 170 -28.29 0.71 4.86
C ASP A 170 -27.10 1.12 5.73
N GLU A 171 -27.27 2.23 6.47
CA GLU A 171 -26.22 2.76 7.34
C GLU A 171 -25.83 1.80 8.49
N PRO A 172 -26.75 1.12 9.18
CA PRO A 172 -26.41 0.10 10.16
C PRO A 172 -25.58 -1.05 9.58
N PHE A 173 -25.90 -1.52 8.39
CA PHE A 173 -25.13 -2.53 7.69
C PHE A 173 -23.73 -2.02 7.35
N ALA A 174 -23.64 -0.83 6.75
CA ALA A 174 -22.37 -0.22 6.40
C ALA A 174 -21.45 -0.06 7.62
N HIS A 175 -21.99 0.54 8.71
CA HIS A 175 -21.23 0.73 9.94
C HIS A 175 -20.80 -0.59 10.57
N GLY A 176 -21.69 -1.58 10.63
CA GLY A 176 -21.39 -2.92 11.17
C GLY A 176 -20.30 -3.64 10.40
N LEU A 177 -20.38 -3.64 9.05
CA LEU A 177 -19.41 -4.29 8.20
C LEU A 177 -18.04 -3.59 8.26
N LEU A 178 -17.99 -2.27 8.03
CA LEU A 178 -16.75 -1.51 8.00
C LEU A 178 -16.05 -1.47 9.37
N SER A 179 -16.81 -1.44 10.47
CA SER A 179 -16.25 -1.56 11.82
C SER A 179 -15.59 -2.91 12.07
N ARG A 180 -16.23 -4.00 11.65
CA ARG A 180 -15.68 -5.35 11.80
C ARG A 180 -14.42 -5.55 10.96
N ILE A 181 -14.42 -5.05 9.72
CA ILE A 181 -13.22 -5.04 8.87
C ILE A 181 -12.10 -4.24 9.54
N SER A 182 -12.41 -3.04 10.08
CA SER A 182 -11.40 -2.20 10.75
C SER A 182 -10.79 -2.88 11.96
N GLU A 183 -11.58 -3.62 12.74
CA GLU A 183 -11.10 -4.41 13.88
C GLU A 183 -10.14 -5.53 13.43
N ALA A 184 -10.54 -6.29 12.40
CA ALA A 184 -9.70 -7.32 11.80
C ALA A 184 -8.37 -6.74 11.28
N LEU A 185 -8.41 -5.60 10.60
CA LEU A 185 -7.24 -4.93 10.06
C LEU A 185 -6.31 -4.39 11.14
N ALA A 186 -6.86 -3.80 12.21
CA ALA A 186 -6.05 -3.31 13.34
C ALA A 186 -5.28 -4.46 14.00
N GLY A 187 -5.96 -5.60 14.26
CA GLY A 187 -5.32 -6.80 14.78
C GLY A 187 -4.25 -7.37 13.84
N TYR A 188 -4.55 -7.41 12.55
CA TYR A 188 -3.62 -7.92 11.52
C TYR A 188 -2.38 -7.03 11.36
N LEU A 189 -2.54 -5.71 11.29
CA LEU A 189 -1.40 -4.79 11.20
C LEU A 189 -0.56 -4.79 12.48
N GLN A 190 -1.21 -4.89 13.66
CA GLN A 190 -0.47 -5.04 14.92
C GLN A 190 0.38 -6.30 14.92
N ALA A 191 -0.17 -7.43 14.49
CA ALA A 191 0.58 -8.67 14.39
C ALA A 191 1.74 -8.59 13.39
N GLN A 192 1.62 -7.81 12.31
CA GLN A 192 2.74 -7.55 11.39
C GLN A 192 3.86 -6.73 12.05
N LEU A 193 3.53 -5.70 12.86
CA LEU A 193 4.51 -4.97 13.67
C LEU A 193 5.20 -5.88 14.67
N ASP A 194 4.44 -6.69 15.40
CA ASP A 194 4.94 -7.64 16.39
C ASP A 194 5.84 -8.73 15.75
N ALA A 195 5.58 -9.06 14.47
CA ALA A 195 6.42 -9.99 13.69
C ALA A 195 7.70 -9.33 13.15
N GLY A 196 7.83 -8.00 13.19
CA GLY A 196 9.04 -7.27 12.85
C GLY A 196 8.94 -6.33 11.64
N ALA A 197 7.73 -5.94 11.20
CA ALA A 197 7.58 -4.87 10.23
C ALA A 197 8.01 -3.52 10.85
N ASP A 198 8.75 -2.72 10.08
CA ASP A 198 9.27 -1.41 10.51
C ASP A 198 8.32 -0.26 10.18
N ALA A 199 7.42 -0.45 9.22
CA ALA A 199 6.41 0.50 8.79
C ALA A 199 5.19 -0.25 8.28
N LEU A 200 4.06 0.46 8.16
CA LEU A 200 2.82 -0.10 7.64
C LEU A 200 2.28 0.75 6.49
N GLN A 201 1.61 0.12 5.51
CA GLN A 201 0.86 0.83 4.49
C GLN A 201 -0.57 0.30 4.38
N ILE A 202 -1.54 1.22 4.37
CA ILE A 202 -2.96 0.94 4.13
C ILE A 202 -3.27 1.38 2.70
N PHE A 203 -3.70 0.42 1.87
CA PHE A 203 -4.03 0.68 0.47
C PHE A 203 -5.53 0.88 0.28
N ASP A 204 -5.95 2.10 -0.02
CA ASP A 204 -7.34 2.40 -0.41
C ASP A 204 -7.44 2.55 -1.94
N SER A 205 -7.27 1.41 -2.61
CA SER A 205 -7.20 1.35 -4.09
C SER A 205 -8.48 1.85 -4.76
N TRP A 206 -9.61 1.83 -4.07
CA TRP A 206 -10.91 2.22 -4.60
C TRP A 206 -11.50 3.47 -3.94
N ALA A 207 -10.68 4.24 -3.24
CA ALA A 207 -11.09 5.50 -2.61
C ALA A 207 -11.76 6.46 -3.60
N GLY A 208 -11.17 6.64 -4.78
CA GLY A 208 -11.68 7.52 -5.83
C GLY A 208 -13.03 7.10 -6.44
N ALA A 209 -13.53 5.89 -6.15
CA ALA A 209 -14.88 5.48 -6.54
C ALA A 209 -15.98 6.19 -5.71
N LEU A 210 -15.63 6.78 -4.56
CA LEU A 210 -16.54 7.50 -3.69
C LEU A 210 -16.46 9.02 -3.93
N ALA A 211 -17.62 9.67 -3.89
CA ALA A 211 -17.66 11.13 -3.74
C ALA A 211 -17.05 11.56 -2.40
N PRO A 212 -16.50 12.78 -2.27
CA PRO A 212 -15.90 13.24 -1.01
C PRO A 212 -16.81 13.13 0.22
N SER A 213 -18.11 13.41 0.06
CA SER A 213 -19.12 13.25 1.12
C SER A 213 -19.31 11.81 1.55
N ASP A 214 -19.27 10.87 0.60
CA ASP A 214 -19.42 9.44 0.88
C ASP A 214 -18.13 8.87 1.48
N TYR A 215 -16.97 9.34 1.01
CA TYR A 215 -15.69 8.95 1.58
C TYR A 215 -15.55 9.41 3.06
N ALA A 216 -16.09 10.58 3.38
CA ALA A 216 -16.17 11.08 4.76
C ALA A 216 -17.02 10.17 5.67
N ARG A 217 -17.94 9.37 5.10
CA ARG A 217 -18.80 8.44 5.84
C ARG A 217 -18.30 7.00 5.80
N LEU A 218 -17.82 6.53 4.65
CA LEU A 218 -17.54 5.11 4.39
C LEU A 218 -16.04 4.78 4.28
N GLY A 219 -15.15 5.78 4.15
CA GLY A 219 -13.70 5.59 3.95
C GLY A 219 -12.86 6.05 5.14
N ALA A 220 -12.61 7.35 5.22
CA ALA A 220 -11.67 7.95 6.16
C ALA A 220 -11.89 7.59 7.63
N PRO A 221 -13.13 7.56 8.20
CA PRO A 221 -13.35 7.23 9.60
C PRO A 221 -12.90 5.81 9.96
N TYR A 222 -13.04 4.87 9.04
CA TYR A 222 -12.67 3.47 9.27
C TYR A 222 -11.18 3.23 9.13
N ILE A 223 -10.49 3.98 8.27
CA ILE A 223 -9.02 4.02 8.25
C ILE A 223 -8.50 4.62 9.56
N ALA A 224 -9.08 5.73 10.02
CA ALA A 224 -8.72 6.34 11.30
C ALA A 224 -8.89 5.35 12.46
N ARG A 225 -9.96 4.56 12.47
CA ARG A 225 -10.19 3.51 13.47
C ARG A 225 -9.09 2.43 13.44
N VAL A 226 -8.63 2.01 12.25
CA VAL A 226 -7.51 1.09 12.11
C VAL A 226 -6.24 1.69 12.70
N VAL A 227 -5.89 2.93 12.31
CA VAL A 227 -4.68 3.62 12.78
C VAL A 227 -4.69 3.81 14.31
N GLN A 228 -5.83 4.22 14.87
CA GLN A 228 -6.02 4.41 16.32
C GLN A 228 -5.95 3.09 17.10
N GLY A 229 -6.32 1.97 16.50
CA GLY A 229 -6.25 0.64 17.10
C GLY A 229 -4.83 0.08 17.23
N LEU A 230 -3.83 0.70 16.62
CA LEU A 230 -2.44 0.25 16.64
C LEU A 230 -1.71 0.73 17.91
N ARG A 231 -1.06 -0.20 18.59
CA ARG A 231 -0.10 0.07 19.67
C ARG A 231 1.29 0.21 19.07
N ARG A 232 1.63 1.42 18.68
CA ARG A 232 2.92 1.73 18.06
C ARG A 232 3.56 2.97 18.65
N ASP A 233 4.87 3.04 18.63
CA ASP A 233 5.57 4.29 18.81
C ASP A 233 5.70 5.02 17.46
N ARG A 234 6.14 6.30 17.47
CA ARG A 234 6.37 7.07 16.23
C ARG A 234 7.54 6.53 15.38
N LYS A 235 8.20 5.46 15.82
CA LYS A 235 9.28 4.82 15.05
C LYS A 235 8.74 3.90 13.97
N GLN A 236 7.47 3.56 14.02
CA GLN A 236 6.79 2.69 13.08
C GLN A 236 5.73 3.49 12.32
N PRO A 237 6.12 4.22 11.26
CA PRO A 237 5.18 5.07 10.52
C PRO A 237 4.10 4.26 9.84
N VAL A 238 2.89 4.87 9.77
CA VAL A 238 1.76 4.38 8.99
C VAL A 238 1.58 5.27 7.77
N ILE A 239 1.55 4.65 6.60
CA ILE A 239 1.32 5.28 5.31
C ILE A 239 -0.10 4.95 4.87
N VAL A 240 -0.87 5.93 4.44
CA VAL A 240 -2.15 5.72 3.77
C VAL A 240 -2.03 6.16 2.32
N PHE A 241 -2.40 5.29 1.40
CA PHE A 241 -2.37 5.57 -0.04
C PHE A 241 -3.73 5.27 -0.66
N GLY A 242 -4.23 6.17 -1.50
CA GLY A 242 -5.42 5.98 -2.30
C GLY A 242 -5.20 6.38 -3.76
N VAL A 243 -6.01 5.83 -4.64
CA VAL A 243 -6.00 6.14 -6.08
C VAL A 243 -7.16 7.10 -6.38
N GLU A 244 -6.93 8.11 -7.25
CA GLU A 244 -7.91 9.13 -7.60
C GLU A 244 -8.38 9.98 -6.41
N THR A 245 -7.46 10.24 -5.48
CA THR A 245 -7.75 10.87 -4.19
C THR A 245 -7.44 12.35 -4.11
N GLY A 246 -7.27 13.04 -5.23
CA GLY A 246 -6.94 14.47 -5.23
C GLY A 246 -7.86 15.32 -4.34
N GLU A 247 -9.18 15.07 -4.39
CA GLU A 247 -10.16 15.77 -3.56
C GLU A 247 -10.33 15.15 -2.16
N LEU A 248 -9.69 14.00 -1.89
CA LEU A 248 -9.77 13.27 -0.64
C LEU A 248 -8.52 13.45 0.24
N LEU A 249 -7.48 14.16 -0.22
CA LEU A 249 -6.18 14.26 0.46
C LEU A 249 -6.29 14.79 1.89
N ALA A 250 -7.17 15.77 2.14
CA ALA A 250 -7.40 16.29 3.48
C ALA A 250 -8.03 15.23 4.41
N GLN A 251 -8.92 14.40 3.87
CA GLN A 251 -9.55 13.32 4.62
C GLN A 251 -8.56 12.18 4.91
N LEU A 252 -7.70 11.85 3.95
CA LEU A 252 -6.61 10.88 4.16
C LEU A 252 -5.63 11.36 5.25
N ALA A 253 -5.25 12.64 5.22
CA ALA A 253 -4.41 13.23 6.27
C ALA A 253 -5.08 13.20 7.64
N GLY A 254 -6.42 13.41 7.69
CA GLY A 254 -7.23 13.36 8.91
C GLY A 254 -7.35 11.96 9.54
N THR A 255 -6.90 10.89 8.88
CA THR A 255 -6.92 9.53 9.42
C THR A 255 -5.90 9.28 10.54
N GLY A 256 -4.96 10.19 10.76
CA GLY A 256 -3.87 10.02 11.72
C GLY A 256 -2.66 9.25 11.17
N ALA A 257 -2.59 9.06 9.84
CA ALA A 257 -1.42 8.51 9.17
C ALA A 257 -0.22 9.49 9.25
N ASP A 258 1.00 8.94 9.36
CA ASP A 258 2.24 9.72 9.38
C ASP A 258 2.67 10.16 7.97
N VAL A 259 2.23 9.41 6.94
CA VAL A 259 2.55 9.66 5.53
C VAL A 259 1.29 9.51 4.69
N VAL A 260 1.05 10.49 3.80
CA VAL A 260 -0.01 10.41 2.79
C VAL A 260 0.60 10.13 1.42
N GLY A 261 0.23 9.00 0.85
CA GLY A 261 0.58 8.65 -0.52
C GLY A 261 -0.33 9.37 -1.51
N VAL A 262 0.29 10.00 -2.49
CA VAL A 262 -0.38 10.81 -3.52
C VAL A 262 -0.26 10.09 -4.86
N ASP A 263 -1.35 9.98 -5.60
CA ASP A 263 -1.29 9.44 -6.96
C ASP A 263 -0.72 10.48 -7.96
N TRP A 264 -0.38 10.04 -9.17
CA TRP A 264 0.33 10.88 -10.16
C TRP A 264 -0.48 12.05 -10.74
N ARG A 265 -1.79 12.14 -10.42
CA ARG A 265 -2.69 13.17 -10.99
C ARG A 265 -2.53 14.52 -10.29
N VAL A 266 -2.01 14.55 -9.07
CA VAL A 266 -1.86 15.77 -8.27
C VAL A 266 -0.37 16.03 -8.04
N PRO A 267 0.20 17.17 -8.52
CA PRO A 267 1.56 17.56 -8.19
C PRO A 267 1.77 17.66 -6.68
N LEU A 268 2.95 17.25 -6.18
CA LEU A 268 3.19 17.17 -4.74
C LEU A 268 3.12 18.53 -4.01
N ASP A 269 3.54 19.61 -4.68
CA ASP A 269 3.42 20.97 -4.15
C ASP A 269 1.96 21.46 -4.06
N GLN A 270 1.07 20.93 -4.92
CA GLN A 270 -0.37 21.19 -4.85
C GLN A 270 -1.10 20.24 -3.85
N ALA A 271 -0.54 19.07 -3.59
CA ALA A 271 -1.04 18.16 -2.57
C ALA A 271 -0.75 18.68 -1.15
N ARG A 272 0.40 19.32 -0.93
CA ARG A 272 0.86 19.79 0.39
C ARG A 272 -0.16 20.65 1.14
N PRO A 273 -0.78 21.70 0.53
CA PRO A 273 -1.80 22.49 1.24
C PRO A 273 -3.03 21.69 1.67
N ARG A 274 -3.37 20.63 0.92
CA ARG A 274 -4.52 19.76 1.23
C ARG A 274 -4.20 18.76 2.34
N VAL A 275 -2.97 18.23 2.37
CA VAL A 275 -2.51 17.27 3.39
C VAL A 275 -2.15 17.99 4.70
N GLY A 276 -1.70 19.23 4.62
CA GLY A 276 -1.17 19.97 5.77
C GLY A 276 0.26 19.56 6.14
N PRO A 277 0.86 20.20 7.16
CA PRO A 277 2.26 20.02 7.52
C PRO A 277 2.56 18.79 8.38
N ALA A 278 1.54 18.16 8.97
CA ALA A 278 1.71 17.11 9.98
C ALA A 278 2.17 15.77 9.39
N ALA A 279 1.77 15.45 8.15
CA ALA A 279 2.14 14.21 7.48
C ALA A 279 3.21 14.43 6.41
N ALA A 280 4.12 13.47 6.25
CA ALA A 280 5.01 13.41 5.10
C ALA A 280 4.24 13.05 3.81
N LEU A 281 4.82 13.30 2.65
CA LEU A 281 4.24 12.89 1.36
C LEU A 281 4.99 11.68 0.79
N GLN A 282 4.25 10.77 0.17
CA GLN A 282 4.82 9.68 -0.61
C GLN A 282 4.30 9.75 -2.05
N GLY A 283 5.18 9.55 -3.00
CA GLY A 283 4.82 9.49 -4.42
C GLY A 283 5.77 10.29 -5.29
N ASN A 284 5.38 10.66 -6.53
CA ASN A 284 4.15 10.22 -7.20
C ASN A 284 4.38 10.15 -8.71
N LEU A 285 5.50 9.53 -9.10
CA LEU A 285 5.80 9.37 -10.52
C LEU A 285 4.70 8.53 -11.20
N ASP A 286 4.18 9.00 -12.35
CA ASP A 286 3.31 8.19 -13.19
C ASP A 286 4.05 6.91 -13.62
N PRO A 287 3.51 5.70 -13.31
CA PRO A 287 4.15 4.44 -13.68
C PRO A 287 4.49 4.30 -15.17
N VAL A 288 3.72 4.95 -16.05
CA VAL A 288 3.99 4.97 -17.50
C VAL A 288 5.31 5.69 -17.82
N SER A 289 5.79 6.58 -16.96
CA SER A 289 7.07 7.26 -17.13
C SER A 289 8.25 6.28 -17.21
N LEU A 290 8.13 5.10 -16.61
CA LEU A 290 9.16 4.05 -16.68
C LEU A 290 9.29 3.38 -18.06
N PHE A 291 8.43 3.71 -19.02
CA PHE A 291 8.53 3.26 -20.43
C PHE A 291 9.23 4.28 -21.33
N LEU A 292 9.54 5.45 -20.80
CA LEU A 292 10.16 6.54 -21.57
C LEU A 292 11.65 6.27 -21.82
N PRO A 293 12.21 6.83 -22.91
CA PRO A 293 13.66 6.87 -23.08
C PRO A 293 14.35 7.57 -21.89
N PRO A 294 15.60 7.18 -21.54
CA PRO A 294 16.30 7.66 -20.35
C PRO A 294 16.29 9.19 -20.14
N PRO A 295 16.52 10.06 -21.14
CA PRO A 295 16.47 11.51 -20.92
C PRO A 295 15.08 12.02 -20.54
N ALA A 296 14.02 11.44 -21.12
CA ALA A 296 12.64 11.82 -20.80
C ALA A 296 12.24 11.31 -19.41
N LEU A 297 12.66 10.09 -19.03
CA LEU A 297 12.48 9.55 -17.68
C LEU A 297 13.17 10.44 -16.65
N GLU A 298 14.43 10.84 -16.89
CA GLU A 298 15.16 11.76 -16.00
C GLU A 298 14.38 13.08 -15.80
N GLY A 299 13.85 13.66 -16.86
CA GLY A 299 13.01 14.87 -16.75
C GLY A 299 11.78 14.67 -15.87
N ARG A 300 11.14 13.49 -15.94
CA ARG A 300 9.97 13.16 -15.10
C ARG A 300 10.34 12.97 -13.64
N VAL A 301 11.42 12.23 -13.35
CA VAL A 301 11.91 12.03 -11.97
C VAL A 301 12.31 13.36 -11.36
N ARG A 302 13.08 14.20 -12.09
CA ARG A 302 13.49 15.53 -11.65
C ARG A 302 12.29 16.40 -11.29
N ARG A 303 11.24 16.40 -12.13
CA ARG A 303 10.02 17.15 -11.87
C ARG A 303 9.38 16.75 -10.53
N VAL A 304 9.22 15.46 -10.24
CA VAL A 304 8.66 14.99 -8.96
C VAL A 304 9.52 15.44 -7.78
N LEU A 305 10.85 15.35 -7.88
CA LEU A 305 11.76 15.81 -6.83
C LEU A 305 11.67 17.34 -6.62
N GLU A 306 11.50 18.12 -7.68
CA GLU A 306 11.30 19.56 -7.60
C GLU A 306 9.96 19.92 -6.94
N GLU A 307 8.88 19.22 -7.29
CA GLU A 307 7.56 19.36 -6.67
C GLU A 307 7.64 19.05 -5.17
N ALA A 308 8.28 17.94 -4.79
CA ALA A 308 8.50 17.54 -3.40
C ALA A 308 9.32 18.60 -2.63
N ARG A 309 10.38 19.15 -3.25
CA ARG A 309 11.18 20.21 -2.65
C ARG A 309 10.36 21.49 -2.39
N ARG A 310 9.48 21.88 -3.34
CA ARG A 310 8.57 23.03 -3.15
C ARG A 310 7.50 22.75 -2.10
N ALA A 311 7.01 21.49 -2.03
CA ALA A 311 6.07 21.06 -1.01
C ALA A 311 6.65 21.16 0.41
N GLY A 312 7.94 20.91 0.56
CA GLY A 312 8.60 20.86 1.87
C GLY A 312 8.16 19.68 2.73
N GLY A 313 8.77 19.55 3.91
CA GLY A 313 8.52 18.43 4.82
C GLY A 313 9.16 17.11 4.31
N GLY A 314 8.76 15.97 4.88
CA GLY A 314 9.27 14.67 4.49
C GLY A 314 8.74 14.21 3.13
N HIS A 315 9.60 13.54 2.36
CA HIS A 315 9.21 12.96 1.08
C HIS A 315 9.82 11.56 0.92
N VAL A 316 8.96 10.59 0.58
CA VAL A 316 9.35 9.26 0.13
C VAL A 316 8.99 9.15 -1.35
N PHE A 317 9.98 9.01 -2.22
CA PHE A 317 9.71 8.84 -3.65
C PHE A 317 9.08 7.47 -3.92
N ASN A 318 8.02 7.48 -4.68
CA ASN A 318 7.32 6.29 -5.15
C ASN A 318 6.65 6.57 -6.49
N LEU A 319 6.08 5.54 -7.09
CA LEU A 319 5.13 5.71 -8.18
C LEU A 319 3.77 6.16 -7.63
N GLY A 320 2.99 6.84 -8.45
CA GLY A 320 1.60 7.20 -8.11
C GLY A 320 0.60 6.04 -8.20
N HIS A 321 1.07 4.83 -8.54
CA HIS A 321 0.36 3.54 -8.50
C HIS A 321 1.40 2.41 -8.55
N GLY A 322 0.95 1.15 -8.57
CA GLY A 322 1.84 0.01 -8.73
C GLY A 322 2.58 -0.01 -10.07
N ILE A 323 3.84 -0.47 -10.06
CA ILE A 323 4.63 -0.68 -11.27
C ILE A 323 3.91 -1.62 -12.25
N LEU A 324 4.01 -1.34 -13.54
CA LEU A 324 3.29 -2.10 -14.56
C LEU A 324 4.04 -3.39 -14.95
N PRO A 325 3.31 -4.47 -15.31
CA PRO A 325 3.92 -5.79 -15.57
C PRO A 325 4.95 -5.83 -16.69
N SER A 326 4.89 -4.92 -17.66
CA SER A 326 5.80 -4.82 -18.80
C SER A 326 6.87 -3.73 -18.66
N THR A 327 7.01 -3.13 -17.46
CA THR A 327 8.02 -2.11 -17.20
C THR A 327 9.43 -2.64 -17.48
N PRO A 328 10.28 -1.91 -18.24
CA PRO A 328 11.68 -2.26 -18.41
C PRO A 328 12.43 -2.19 -17.07
N VAL A 329 13.08 -3.28 -16.68
CA VAL A 329 13.80 -3.36 -15.39
C VAL A 329 14.90 -2.29 -15.31
N GLU A 330 15.59 -2.04 -16.40
CA GLU A 330 16.68 -1.05 -16.46
C GLU A 330 16.16 0.38 -16.22
N ASN A 331 14.94 0.70 -16.68
CA ASN A 331 14.34 2.00 -16.38
C ASN A 331 13.89 2.11 -14.91
N ALA A 332 13.47 1.01 -14.29
CA ALA A 332 13.20 1.00 -12.85
C ALA A 332 14.49 1.24 -12.04
N LYS A 333 15.61 0.57 -12.40
CA LYS A 333 16.92 0.83 -11.80
C LYS A 333 17.37 2.28 -12.01
N LEU A 334 17.29 2.77 -13.25
CA LEU A 334 17.63 4.16 -13.58
C LEU A 334 16.82 5.16 -12.74
N ALA A 335 15.53 4.93 -12.54
CA ALA A 335 14.71 5.79 -11.70
C ALA A 335 15.21 5.83 -10.25
N VAL A 336 15.60 4.69 -9.66
CA VAL A 336 16.21 4.63 -8.32
C VAL A 336 17.51 5.42 -8.27
N GLU A 337 18.41 5.23 -9.25
CA GLU A 337 19.67 5.96 -9.33
C GLU A 337 19.47 7.48 -9.45
N LEU A 338 18.52 7.91 -10.29
CA LEU A 338 18.19 9.32 -10.47
C LEU A 338 17.66 9.95 -9.19
N VAL A 339 16.80 9.24 -8.44
CA VAL A 339 16.29 9.70 -7.14
C VAL A 339 17.42 9.84 -6.13
N HIS A 340 18.33 8.85 -6.03
CA HIS A 340 19.48 8.91 -5.12
C HIS A 340 20.48 10.00 -5.49
N ARG A 341 20.67 10.25 -6.78
CA ARG A 341 21.50 11.38 -7.26
C ARG A 341 20.92 12.73 -6.83
N GLY A 342 19.58 12.80 -6.70
CA GLY A 342 18.89 14.02 -6.28
C GLY A 342 18.90 15.14 -7.33
N LEU A 343 18.49 16.33 -6.88
CA LEU A 343 18.56 17.55 -7.71
C LEU A 343 19.98 18.10 -7.66
N PRO A 344 20.46 18.71 -8.77
CA PRO A 344 21.75 19.39 -8.75
C PRO A 344 21.75 20.50 -7.69
N ALA A 345 22.92 20.74 -7.08
CA ALA A 345 23.13 21.89 -6.21
C ALA A 345 22.81 23.18 -6.99
N ARG A 346 22.15 24.13 -6.33
CA ARG A 346 21.85 25.46 -6.91
C ARG A 346 23.10 26.31 -6.98
#